data_af01c09c7f3e15acbe819edf68ef7e98
#
_entry.id   af01c09c7f3e15acbe819edf68ef7e98
#
_cell.length_a   1.000
_cell.length_b   1.000
_cell.length_c   1.000
_cell.angle_alpha   90.00
_cell.angle_beta   90.00
_cell.angle_gamma   90.00
#
_symmetry.space_group_name_H-M   'P 1'
#
loop_
_entity.id
_entity.type
_entity.pdbx_description
1 polymer ?
#
loop_
_entity_poly.entity_id
_entity_poly.type
_entity_poly.pdbx_seq_one_letter_code
_entity_poly.pdbx_strand_id
1 'polypeptide(L)'
;RCCRRQRQMCIRDRLQSESKKIIRKRGDLVIAKTNHGFICANAGIDKSNVKKNTALLLPEDPNKSADKFRKRFESLSNLPIAVIISDTFGRAWRKGQVNFAIGSSGINPFESYIGKLDSFDNELNATEIAVIDELASSAELVMKKTIDIPIAIIRGFAYENSNLNAKELIRDDNEDFFL
;
A
#
# COMPACT_ATOMS: atom_id res chain seq x y z
N ARG A 1 14.43 6.71 5.29
CA ARG A 1 13.40 5.76 5.74
C ARG A 1 12.02 6.35 5.49
N CYS A 2 11.18 5.65 4.76
CA CYS A 2 9.81 6.10 4.51
C CYS A 2 8.93 6.10 5.76
N CYS A 3 9.24 5.27 6.76
CA CYS A 3 8.45 5.14 7.98
C CYS A 3 8.95 6.04 9.12
N ARG A 4 8.02 6.58 9.88
CA ARG A 4 8.31 7.35 11.09
C ARG A 4 8.66 6.41 12.26
N ARG A 5 9.82 6.57 12.89
CA ARG A 5 10.17 5.85 14.11
C ARG A 5 9.88 6.72 15.32
N GLN A 6 9.07 6.22 16.26
CA GLN A 6 8.77 6.93 17.51
C GLN A 6 9.02 6.05 18.74
N ARG A 7 9.41 6.69 19.85
CA ARG A 7 9.51 6.03 21.15
C ARG A 7 8.11 5.72 21.69
N GLN A 8 8.02 4.69 22.52
CA GLN A 8 6.76 4.21 23.08
C GLN A 8 6.13 5.27 24.00
N MET A 9 5.22 6.06 23.46
CA MET A 9 4.06 6.52 24.21
C MET A 9 3.00 5.42 24.19
N CYS A 10 2.04 5.44 25.10
CA CYS A 10 1.04 4.39 25.21
C CYS A 10 0.46 4.01 23.82
N ILE A 11 0.51 2.72 23.48
CA ILE A 11 0.07 2.23 22.15
C ILE A 11 -1.36 2.63 21.83
N ARG A 12 -2.20 2.78 22.87
CA ARG A 12 -3.58 3.27 22.73
C ARG A 12 -3.63 4.69 22.19
N ASP A 13 -2.79 5.58 22.72
CA ASP A 13 -2.76 6.98 22.27
C ASP A 13 -2.28 7.08 20.83
N ARG A 14 -1.33 6.24 20.46
CA ARG A 14 -0.86 6.15 19.06
C ARG A 14 -1.90 5.60 18.12
N LEU A 15 -2.59 4.53 18.51
CA LEU A 15 -3.67 3.99 17.70
C LEU A 15 -4.74 5.05 17.45
N GLN A 16 -5.06 5.84 18.47
CA GLN A 16 -6.05 6.92 18.36
C GLN A 16 -5.56 8.07 17.46
N SER A 17 -4.27 8.43 17.51
CA SER A 17 -3.72 9.48 16.64
C SER A 17 -3.56 9.07 15.18
N GLU A 18 -3.33 7.78 14.89
CA GLU A 18 -3.11 7.26 13.54
C GLU A 18 -4.40 6.75 12.87
N SER A 19 -5.53 6.77 13.56
CA SER A 19 -6.81 6.28 13.03
C SER A 19 -7.90 7.34 13.00
N LYS A 20 -8.68 7.39 11.92
CA LYS A 20 -9.94 8.16 11.83
C LYS A 20 -11.09 7.46 12.55
N LYS A 21 -11.16 6.12 12.45
CA LYS A 21 -12.28 5.32 12.93
C LYS A 21 -11.82 3.94 13.34
N ILE A 22 -12.26 3.45 14.48
CA ILE A 22 -12.14 2.06 14.86
C ILE A 22 -13.29 1.29 14.21
N ILE A 23 -12.97 0.31 13.37
CA ILE A 23 -13.98 -0.52 12.67
C ILE A 23 -14.37 -1.70 13.54
N ARG A 24 -13.38 -2.43 14.08
CA ARG A 24 -13.63 -3.61 14.91
C ARG A 24 -12.48 -3.85 15.88
N LYS A 25 -12.83 -4.39 17.04
CA LYS A 25 -11.85 -4.81 18.04
C LYS A 25 -12.13 -6.23 18.51
N ARG A 26 -11.08 -7.05 18.59
CA ARG A 26 -11.16 -8.42 19.16
C ARG A 26 -9.87 -8.69 19.95
N GLY A 27 -9.98 -8.68 21.28
CA GLY A 27 -8.81 -8.75 22.15
C GLY A 27 -7.88 -7.54 21.93
N ASP A 28 -6.62 -7.81 21.67
CA ASP A 28 -5.61 -6.77 21.37
C ASP A 28 -5.56 -6.35 19.89
N LEU A 29 -6.24 -7.08 19.01
CA LEU A 29 -6.32 -6.76 17.60
C LEU A 29 -7.39 -5.69 17.38
N VAL A 30 -6.99 -4.59 16.77
CA VAL A 30 -7.88 -3.49 16.38
C VAL A 30 -7.80 -3.32 14.87
N ILE A 31 -8.93 -3.42 14.19
CA ILE A 31 -9.06 -3.01 12.80
C ILE A 31 -9.52 -1.56 12.78
N ALA A 32 -8.76 -0.70 12.15
CA ALA A 32 -9.03 0.72 12.11
C ALA A 32 -8.86 1.29 10.69
N LYS A 33 -9.65 2.31 10.38
CA LYS A 33 -9.43 3.17 9.22
C LYS A 33 -8.39 4.22 9.59
N THR A 34 -7.27 4.21 8.90
CA THR A 34 -6.16 5.14 9.13
C THR A 34 -6.51 6.56 8.67
N ASN A 35 -5.69 7.54 9.05
CA ASN A 35 -5.82 8.91 8.53
C ASN A 35 -5.66 9.00 7.01
N HIS A 36 -4.98 8.03 6.39
CA HIS A 36 -4.83 7.91 4.94
C HIS A 36 -6.06 7.31 4.24
N GLY A 37 -6.91 6.60 4.99
CA GLY A 37 -8.07 5.87 4.46
C GLY A 37 -7.91 4.36 4.43
N PHE A 38 -6.72 3.81 4.66
CA PHE A 38 -6.51 2.35 4.67
C PHE A 38 -7.22 1.68 5.85
N ILE A 39 -7.81 0.52 5.62
CA ILE A 39 -8.41 -0.31 6.67
C ILE A 39 -7.45 -1.45 6.97
N CYS A 40 -6.80 -1.38 8.11
CA CYS A 40 -5.76 -2.35 8.48
C CYS A 40 -5.69 -2.59 9.98
N ALA A 41 -4.91 -3.61 10.36
CA ALA A 41 -4.67 -3.94 11.76
C ALA A 41 -3.84 -2.84 12.44
N ASN A 42 -4.26 -2.46 13.65
CA ASN A 42 -3.56 -1.51 14.53
C ASN A 42 -3.16 -0.20 13.84
N ALA A 43 -3.98 0.28 12.88
CA ALA A 43 -3.74 1.48 12.06
C ALA A 43 -2.34 1.50 11.40
N GLY A 44 -1.83 0.34 10.98
CA GLY A 44 -0.50 0.22 10.37
C GLY A 44 0.68 0.41 11.34
N ILE A 45 0.42 0.37 12.66
CA ILE A 45 1.50 0.43 13.66
C ILE A 45 2.19 -0.92 13.71
N ASP A 46 3.45 -0.98 13.28
CA ASP A 46 4.27 -2.18 13.29
C ASP A 46 5.33 -2.14 14.38
N LYS A 47 5.49 -3.27 15.07
CA LYS A 47 6.50 -3.49 16.11
C LYS A 47 7.55 -4.53 15.69
N SER A 48 7.39 -5.11 14.50
CA SER A 48 8.35 -6.04 13.96
C SER A 48 9.58 -5.30 13.41
N ASN A 49 10.73 -5.98 13.36
CA ASN A 49 11.98 -5.44 12.81
C ASN A 49 12.39 -4.05 13.34
N VAL A 50 12.03 -3.74 14.59
CA VAL A 50 12.37 -2.48 15.25
C VAL A 50 13.06 -2.71 16.58
N LYS A 51 13.81 -1.71 17.06
CA LYS A 51 14.41 -1.75 18.41
C LYS A 51 13.33 -1.93 19.47
N LYS A 52 13.65 -2.67 20.52
CA LYS A 52 12.78 -2.84 21.69
C LYS A 52 12.23 -1.47 22.15
N ASN A 53 10.96 -1.42 22.46
CA ASN A 53 10.25 -0.19 22.86
C ASN A 53 10.16 0.89 21.77
N THR A 54 10.18 0.51 20.49
CA THR A 54 9.86 1.40 19.37
C THR A 54 8.80 0.78 18.47
N ALA A 55 8.14 1.61 17.68
CA ALA A 55 7.20 1.19 16.65
C ALA A 55 7.45 1.97 15.35
N LEU A 56 7.09 1.37 14.22
CA LEU A 56 7.01 2.04 12.93
C LEU A 56 5.58 2.51 12.71
N LEU A 57 5.46 3.68 12.13
CA LEU A 57 4.19 4.23 11.66
C LEU A 57 4.24 4.32 10.13
N LEU A 58 3.08 4.34 9.51
CA LEU A 58 3.00 4.63 8.08
C LEU A 58 3.60 6.02 7.78
N PRO A 59 4.12 6.26 6.57
CA PRO A 59 4.55 7.59 6.15
C PRO A 59 3.39 8.59 6.27
N GLU A 60 3.68 9.85 6.57
CA GLU A 60 2.62 10.89 6.65
C GLU A 60 1.88 11.06 5.33
N ASP A 61 2.58 10.98 4.23
CA ASP A 61 2.05 10.96 2.88
C ASP A 61 2.88 9.96 2.05
N PRO A 62 2.37 8.72 1.89
CA PRO A 62 3.08 7.69 1.14
C PRO A 62 3.28 8.05 -0.34
N ASN A 63 2.32 8.73 -0.97
CA ASN A 63 2.43 9.12 -2.38
C ASN A 63 3.50 10.19 -2.58
N LYS A 64 3.55 11.18 -1.68
CA LYS A 64 4.61 12.20 -1.66
C LYS A 64 5.98 11.59 -1.42
N SER A 65 6.04 10.55 -0.59
CA SER A 65 7.26 9.80 -0.34
C SER A 65 7.69 9.05 -1.60
N ALA A 66 6.77 8.38 -2.30
CA ALA A 66 7.04 7.71 -3.57
C ALA A 66 7.53 8.70 -4.64
N ASP A 67 6.89 9.86 -4.79
CA ASP A 67 7.29 10.89 -5.74
C ASP A 67 8.68 11.44 -5.46
N LYS A 68 9.01 11.69 -4.18
CA LYS A 68 10.35 12.13 -3.77
C LYS A 68 11.41 11.09 -4.11
N PHE A 69 11.13 9.80 -3.90
CA PHE A 69 12.01 8.71 -4.29
C PHE A 69 12.17 8.65 -5.81
N ARG A 70 11.07 8.68 -6.55
CA ARG A 70 11.08 8.64 -8.02
C ARG A 70 11.96 9.75 -8.58
N LYS A 71 11.70 10.99 -8.23
CA LYS A 71 12.47 12.16 -8.69
C LYS A 71 13.95 12.05 -8.36
N ARG A 72 14.29 11.54 -7.18
CA ARG A 72 15.69 11.36 -6.79
C ARG A 72 16.38 10.28 -7.63
N PHE A 73 15.71 9.15 -7.88
CA PHE A 73 16.25 8.09 -8.74
C PHE A 73 16.42 8.56 -10.17
N GLU A 74 15.42 9.20 -10.74
CA GLU A 74 15.48 9.75 -12.10
C GLU A 74 16.64 10.75 -12.25
N SER A 75 16.85 11.62 -11.25
CA SER A 75 17.98 12.58 -11.26
C SER A 75 19.36 11.92 -11.19
N LEU A 76 19.48 10.71 -10.68
CA LEU A 76 20.74 9.98 -10.56
C LEU A 76 21.01 9.03 -11.72
N SER A 77 19.97 8.45 -12.31
CA SER A 77 20.06 7.41 -13.33
C SER A 77 19.76 7.88 -14.75
N ASN A 78 19.08 9.02 -14.89
CA ASN A 78 18.47 9.51 -16.14
C ASN A 78 17.50 8.49 -16.79
N LEU A 79 16.93 7.58 -15.98
CA LEU A 79 15.98 6.58 -16.44
C LEU A 79 14.59 6.89 -15.88
N PRO A 80 13.52 6.84 -16.68
CA PRO A 80 12.17 6.92 -16.19
C PRO A 80 11.86 5.67 -15.38
N ILE A 81 11.34 5.87 -14.17
CA ILE A 81 10.92 4.78 -13.28
C ILE A 81 9.58 5.10 -12.65
N ALA A 82 8.87 4.06 -12.24
CA ALA A 82 7.78 4.16 -11.30
C ALA A 82 8.25 3.72 -9.91
N VAL A 83 7.64 4.26 -8.86
CA VAL A 83 7.93 3.89 -7.48
C VAL A 83 6.64 3.51 -6.78
N ILE A 84 6.64 2.36 -6.12
CA ILE A 84 5.55 1.87 -5.28
C ILE A 84 6.08 1.71 -3.86
N ILE A 85 5.36 2.24 -2.88
CA ILE A 85 5.59 1.98 -1.45
C ILE A 85 4.52 1.02 -1.00
N SER A 86 4.92 -0.08 -0.38
CA SER A 86 4.01 -1.12 0.08
C SER A 86 4.06 -1.32 1.59
N ASP A 87 2.96 -1.84 2.12
CA ASP A 87 2.88 -2.37 3.47
C ASP A 87 2.06 -3.67 3.49
N THR A 88 2.19 -4.45 4.56
CA THR A 88 1.60 -5.79 4.66
C THR A 88 0.29 -5.74 5.42
N PHE A 89 -0.81 -6.03 4.74
CA PHE A 89 -2.15 -6.05 5.33
C PHE A 89 -2.78 -7.43 5.31
N GLY A 90 -3.72 -7.66 6.26
CA GLY A 90 -4.69 -8.74 6.16
C GLY A 90 -5.69 -8.48 5.03
N ARG A 91 -6.38 -9.52 4.63
CA ARG A 91 -7.43 -9.46 3.59
C ARG A 91 -8.76 -9.91 4.18
N ALA A 92 -9.83 -9.20 3.84
CA ALA A 92 -11.18 -9.66 4.15
C ALA A 92 -11.43 -11.04 3.53
N TRP A 93 -12.09 -11.93 4.29
CA TRP A 93 -12.50 -13.28 3.88
C TRP A 93 -11.39 -14.28 3.54
N ARG A 94 -10.12 -13.90 3.61
CA ARG A 94 -9.00 -14.79 3.30
C ARG A 94 -7.96 -14.80 4.42
N LYS A 95 -7.44 -15.97 4.75
CA LYS A 95 -6.29 -16.09 5.64
C LYS A 95 -5.01 -15.66 4.94
N GLY A 96 -4.03 -15.22 5.72
CA GLY A 96 -2.74 -14.72 5.25
C GLY A 96 -2.77 -13.22 4.94
N GLN A 97 -1.58 -12.64 4.86
CA GLN A 97 -1.34 -11.25 4.54
C GLN A 97 -0.66 -11.17 3.17
N VAL A 98 -0.79 -10.03 2.52
CA VAL A 98 -0.06 -9.69 1.29
C VAL A 98 0.40 -8.23 1.40
N ASN A 99 1.36 -7.84 0.58
CA ASN A 99 1.69 -6.44 0.45
C ASN A 99 0.68 -5.74 -0.46
N PHE A 100 0.23 -4.58 0.01
CA PHE A 100 -0.59 -3.64 -0.75
C PHE A 100 0.20 -2.36 -1.00
N ALA A 101 -0.07 -1.71 -2.11
CA ALA A 101 0.47 -0.39 -2.40
C ALA A 101 -0.20 0.64 -1.50
N ILE A 102 0.59 1.33 -0.68
CA ILE A 102 0.12 2.44 0.16
C ILE A 102 0.50 3.80 -0.43
N GLY A 103 1.40 3.83 -1.38
CA GLY A 103 1.81 5.03 -2.11
C GLY A 103 2.45 4.66 -3.44
N SER A 104 2.21 5.47 -4.48
CA SER A 104 2.80 5.28 -5.79
C SER A 104 3.08 6.62 -6.49
N SER A 105 3.97 6.58 -7.48
CA SER A 105 4.29 7.72 -8.36
C SER A 105 4.82 7.23 -9.69
N GLY A 106 4.31 7.81 -10.79
CA GLY A 106 4.76 7.54 -12.15
C GLY A 106 4.18 6.27 -12.77
N ILE A 107 3.10 5.73 -12.23
CA ILE A 107 2.40 4.55 -12.76
C ILE A 107 0.90 4.70 -12.53
N ASN A 108 0.10 4.28 -13.53
CA ASN A 108 -1.34 4.15 -13.34
C ASN A 108 -1.64 3.04 -12.31
N PRO A 109 -2.43 3.30 -11.25
CA PRO A 109 -2.80 2.30 -10.26
C PRO A 109 -3.57 1.11 -10.83
N PHE A 110 -4.29 1.33 -11.92
CA PHE A 110 -5.15 0.34 -12.54
C PHE A 110 -4.70 -0.03 -13.95
N GLU A 111 -4.97 -1.26 -14.33
CA GLU A 111 -5.09 -1.68 -15.71
C GLU A 111 -6.56 -1.94 -16.01
N SER A 112 -7.17 -1.07 -16.82
CA SER A 112 -8.59 -1.15 -17.16
C SER A 112 -8.80 -1.95 -18.43
N TYR A 113 -9.75 -2.87 -18.37
CA TYR A 113 -10.26 -3.65 -19.49
C TYR A 113 -11.67 -3.22 -19.91
N ILE A 114 -12.21 -2.19 -19.28
CA ILE A 114 -13.54 -1.67 -19.58
C ILE A 114 -13.58 -1.21 -21.04
N GLY A 115 -14.58 -1.68 -21.79
CA GLY A 115 -14.74 -1.41 -23.23
C GLY A 115 -13.85 -2.24 -24.15
N LYS A 116 -12.97 -3.10 -23.61
CA LYS A 116 -12.21 -4.08 -24.41
C LYS A 116 -13.07 -5.33 -24.66
N LEU A 117 -12.81 -6.00 -25.78
CA LEU A 117 -13.46 -7.28 -26.09
C LEU A 117 -12.64 -8.44 -25.51
N ASP A 118 -13.33 -9.45 -25.02
CA ASP A 118 -12.72 -10.73 -24.65
C ASP A 118 -12.45 -11.59 -25.91
N SER A 119 -11.95 -12.81 -25.72
CA SER A 119 -11.65 -13.75 -26.84
C SER A 119 -12.91 -14.29 -27.56
N PHE A 120 -14.10 -13.93 -27.11
CA PHE A 120 -15.39 -14.31 -27.70
C PHE A 120 -16.19 -13.09 -28.14
N ASP A 121 -15.54 -11.93 -28.32
CA ASP A 121 -16.12 -10.65 -28.72
C ASP A 121 -17.16 -10.08 -27.72
N ASN A 122 -17.13 -10.51 -26.44
CA ASN A 122 -17.94 -9.89 -25.41
C ASN A 122 -17.23 -8.68 -24.80
N GLU A 123 -17.95 -7.57 -24.65
CA GLU A 123 -17.43 -6.36 -24.03
C GLU A 123 -17.26 -6.54 -22.52
N LEU A 124 -16.08 -6.21 -22.01
CA LEU A 124 -15.75 -6.21 -20.59
C LEU A 124 -16.22 -4.90 -19.95
N ASN A 125 -17.19 -4.99 -19.05
CA ASN A 125 -17.88 -3.80 -18.51
C ASN A 125 -17.40 -3.36 -17.11
N ALA A 126 -16.60 -4.19 -16.41
CA ALA A 126 -16.27 -3.95 -15.00
C ALA A 126 -14.87 -4.41 -14.60
N THR A 127 -14.05 -4.88 -15.54
CA THR A 127 -12.76 -5.46 -15.20
C THR A 127 -11.68 -4.39 -15.10
N GLU A 128 -11.27 -4.10 -13.88
CA GLU A 128 -10.10 -3.27 -13.56
C GLU A 128 -9.20 -4.02 -12.60
N ILE A 129 -7.93 -4.11 -12.94
CA ILE A 129 -6.90 -4.78 -12.13
C ILE A 129 -6.14 -3.73 -11.34
N ALA A 130 -6.03 -3.90 -10.04
CA ALA A 130 -5.23 -3.06 -9.16
C ALA A 130 -3.73 -3.41 -9.33
N VAL A 131 -3.16 -3.00 -10.46
CA VAL A 131 -1.83 -3.44 -10.91
C VAL A 131 -0.71 -3.12 -9.94
N ILE A 132 -0.81 -1.99 -9.22
CA ILE A 132 0.22 -1.63 -8.23
C ILE A 132 0.15 -2.52 -6.98
N ASP A 133 -1.00 -3.09 -6.63
CA ASP A 133 -1.12 -4.08 -5.56
C ASP A 133 -0.53 -5.44 -5.98
N GLU A 134 -0.73 -5.86 -7.23
CA GLU A 134 -0.11 -7.06 -7.76
C GLU A 134 1.42 -6.94 -7.81
N LEU A 135 1.94 -5.80 -8.24
CA LEU A 135 3.37 -5.51 -8.23
C LEU A 135 3.93 -5.49 -6.81
N ALA A 136 3.22 -4.85 -5.85
CA ALA A 136 3.61 -4.84 -4.44
C ALA A 136 3.65 -6.24 -3.84
N SER A 137 2.64 -7.08 -4.13
CA SER A 137 2.57 -8.46 -3.67
C SER A 137 3.66 -9.33 -4.31
N SER A 138 3.97 -9.12 -5.59
CA SER A 138 5.04 -9.84 -6.28
C SER A 138 6.42 -9.49 -5.71
N ALA A 139 6.67 -8.22 -5.41
CA ALA A 139 7.91 -7.76 -4.81
C ALA A 139 8.15 -8.40 -3.43
N GLU A 140 7.10 -8.63 -2.63
CA GLU A 140 7.21 -9.25 -1.31
C GLU A 140 7.79 -10.67 -1.36
N LEU A 141 7.54 -11.41 -2.44
CA LEU A 141 8.07 -12.78 -2.61
C LEU A 141 9.61 -12.84 -2.56
N VAL A 142 10.29 -11.78 -2.99
CA VAL A 142 11.76 -11.67 -2.95
C VAL A 142 12.25 -10.83 -1.78
N MET A 143 11.52 -9.82 -1.35
CA MET A 143 11.88 -8.96 -0.21
C MET A 143 11.81 -9.71 1.12
N LYS A 144 10.78 -10.55 1.32
CA LYS A 144 10.54 -11.30 2.55
C LYS A 144 10.60 -10.42 3.81
N LYS A 145 10.49 -11.04 5.00
CA LYS A 145 10.44 -10.30 6.29
C LYS A 145 11.74 -10.36 7.11
N THR A 146 12.65 -11.26 6.78
CA THR A 146 13.78 -11.62 7.68
C THR A 146 15.15 -11.49 7.03
N ILE A 147 15.24 -11.00 5.79
CA ILE A 147 16.50 -10.96 5.02
C ILE A 147 16.99 -9.55 4.73
N ASP A 148 16.38 -8.54 5.36
CA ASP A 148 16.77 -7.12 5.28
C ASP A 148 16.85 -6.55 3.85
N ILE A 149 16.00 -7.02 2.95
CA ILE A 149 15.85 -6.49 1.58
C ILE A 149 14.64 -5.54 1.55
N PRO A 150 14.83 -4.22 1.69
CA PRO A 150 13.73 -3.25 1.76
C PRO A 150 13.24 -2.76 0.40
N ILE A 151 13.88 -3.16 -0.71
CA ILE A 151 13.59 -2.68 -2.07
C ILE A 151 13.70 -3.85 -3.04
N ALA A 152 12.75 -3.99 -3.93
CA ALA A 152 12.80 -4.87 -5.09
C ALA A 152 12.70 -4.06 -6.38
N ILE A 153 13.28 -4.55 -7.46
CA ILE A 153 13.19 -3.96 -8.79
C ILE A 153 12.45 -4.95 -9.69
N ILE A 154 11.37 -4.49 -10.28
CA ILE A 154 10.60 -5.23 -11.28
C ILE A 154 11.02 -4.70 -12.66
N ARG A 155 11.47 -5.59 -13.54
CA ARG A 155 11.91 -5.26 -14.90
C ARG A 155 11.07 -5.98 -15.94
N GLY A 156 10.89 -5.35 -17.10
CA GLY A 156 10.16 -5.96 -18.22
C GLY A 156 8.64 -5.87 -18.11
N PHE A 157 8.11 -5.27 -17.05
CA PHE A 157 6.69 -4.97 -16.95
C PHE A 157 6.38 -3.66 -17.69
N ALA A 158 5.51 -3.74 -18.70
CA ALA A 158 5.02 -2.57 -19.41
C ALA A 158 3.91 -1.91 -18.58
N TYR A 159 4.02 -0.63 -18.29
CA TYR A 159 3.02 0.10 -17.51
C TYR A 159 2.71 1.46 -18.14
N GLU A 160 1.53 1.96 -17.88
CA GLU A 160 1.12 3.31 -18.25
C GLU A 160 1.65 4.31 -17.22
N ASN A 161 2.35 5.35 -17.70
CA ASN A 161 2.74 6.46 -16.82
C ASN A 161 1.53 7.33 -16.52
N SER A 162 1.34 7.68 -15.24
CA SER A 162 0.19 8.48 -14.80
C SER A 162 0.55 9.37 -13.62
N ASN A 163 -0.22 10.43 -13.44
CA ASN A 163 -0.21 11.27 -12.24
C ASN A 163 -1.17 10.76 -11.15
N LEU A 164 -1.98 9.73 -11.45
CA LEU A 164 -2.76 9.02 -10.44
C LEU A 164 -1.84 8.32 -9.46
N ASN A 165 -2.35 7.93 -8.32
CA ASN A 165 -1.55 7.32 -7.26
C ASN A 165 -2.38 6.32 -6.43
N ALA A 166 -1.78 5.71 -5.43
CA ALA A 166 -2.41 4.65 -4.63
C ALA A 166 -3.69 5.08 -3.87
N LYS A 167 -4.02 6.36 -3.78
CA LYS A 167 -5.31 6.80 -3.22
C LYS A 167 -6.50 6.34 -4.02
N GLU A 168 -6.32 6.19 -5.33
CA GLU A 168 -7.39 5.75 -6.24
C GLU A 168 -7.87 4.32 -5.92
N LEU A 169 -7.03 3.52 -5.23
CA LEU A 169 -7.40 2.18 -4.78
C LEU A 169 -8.29 2.18 -3.52
N ILE A 170 -8.39 3.31 -2.83
CA ILE A 170 -9.18 3.41 -1.61
C ILE A 170 -10.64 3.66 -2.00
N ARG A 171 -11.48 2.68 -1.70
CA ARG A 171 -12.92 2.75 -1.96
C ARG A 171 -13.59 3.80 -1.07
N ASP A 172 -14.53 4.54 -1.60
CA ASP A 172 -15.35 5.45 -0.83
C ASP A 172 -16.27 4.68 0.15
N ASP A 173 -16.60 5.29 1.27
CA ASP A 173 -17.40 4.64 2.33
C ASP A 173 -18.78 4.17 1.86
N ASN A 174 -19.37 4.83 0.87
CA ASN A 174 -20.66 4.47 0.25
C ASN A 174 -20.55 3.32 -0.76
N GLU A 175 -19.34 2.97 -1.20
CA GLU A 175 -19.05 1.87 -2.12
C GLU A 175 -18.46 0.66 -1.39
N ASP A 176 -18.20 0.79 -0.09
CA ASP A 176 -17.60 -0.26 0.72
C ASP A 176 -18.67 -1.21 1.26
N PHE A 177 -18.66 -2.46 0.77
CA PHE A 177 -19.59 -3.51 1.20
C PHE A 177 -19.21 -4.17 2.53
N PHE A 178 -18.11 -3.77 3.18
CA PHE A 178 -17.56 -4.43 4.38
C PHE A 178 -17.59 -3.53 5.64
N LEU A 179 -18.04 -2.30 5.52
CA LEU A 179 -18.19 -1.34 6.62
C LEU A 179 -19.60 -1.34 7.21
#